data_56ebbb6c3e20e7095c86f250306593ef
#
_entry.id   56ebbb6c3e20e7095c86f250306593ef
#
_cell.length_a   1.000
_cell.length_b   1.000
_cell.length_c   1.000
_cell.angle_alpha   90.00
_cell.angle_beta   90.00
_cell.angle_gamma   90.00
#
_symmetry.space_group_name_H-M   'P 1'
#
loop_
_entity.id
_entity.type
_entity.pdbx_description
1 polymer ?
#
loop_
_entity_poly.entity_id
_entity_poly.type
_entity_poly.pdbx_seq_one_letter_code
_entity_poly.pdbx_strand_id
1 'polypeptide(L)'
;RDFCLSRGLGDVYKRQELKVLNEDIRFIKQNNVTLSPKGDFFFGSLTYWLLYLIPGIAFITFFIIYRKQIAANANVAKMRTKKANKVAVKRMKQAGKLLAENKKDAFYDEVLKALWGYISDKLNIPVSRLSKDNIEEELRNYGVNDALIKEFLDALNNCEFARFAPGDDNQAMDKVYSASLEVISKMENSIKH
;
A
#
# COMPACT_ATOMS: atom_id res chain seq x y z
N ARG A 1 -60.05 -87.88 -22.22
CA ARG A 1 -59.04 -87.56 -23.26
C ARG A 1 -58.42 -86.18 -23.08
N ASP A 2 -58.90 -85.36 -22.16
CA ASP A 2 -58.47 -84.00 -22.02
C ASP A 2 -57.68 -83.70 -20.73
N PHE A 3 -57.17 -84.78 -20.10
CA PHE A 3 -56.52 -84.58 -18.77
C PHE A 3 -55.01 -84.42 -18.79
N CYS A 4 -54.33 -84.50 -19.93
CA CYS A 4 -52.87 -84.45 -20.03
C CYS A 4 -52.30 -83.12 -20.55
N LEU A 5 -53.16 -82.23 -21.06
CA LEU A 5 -52.66 -80.98 -21.69
C LEU A 5 -52.65 -79.71 -20.75
N SER A 6 -53.37 -79.81 -19.63
CA SER A 6 -53.46 -78.63 -18.74
C SER A 6 -52.39 -78.58 -17.64
N ARG A 7 -51.68 -79.71 -17.39
CA ARG A 7 -50.69 -79.76 -16.29
C ARG A 7 -49.28 -79.22 -16.65
N GLY A 8 -48.98 -79.24 -17.94
CA GLY A 8 -47.65 -78.87 -18.39
C GLY A 8 -47.45 -77.35 -18.65
N LEU A 9 -48.52 -76.64 -18.99
CA LEU A 9 -48.43 -75.19 -19.32
C LEU A 9 -48.49 -74.31 -18.10
N GLY A 10 -49.15 -74.74 -17.04
CA GLY A 10 -49.22 -73.98 -15.79
C GLY A 10 -47.89 -73.93 -15.03
N ASP A 11 -47.15 -75.01 -15.00
CA ASP A 11 -45.85 -75.07 -14.30
C ASP A 11 -44.74 -74.31 -15.05
N VAL A 12 -44.80 -74.28 -16.37
CA VAL A 12 -43.84 -73.53 -17.19
C VAL A 12 -44.10 -72.02 -17.06
N TYR A 13 -45.35 -71.60 -16.98
CA TYR A 13 -45.72 -70.21 -16.79
C TYR A 13 -45.35 -69.75 -15.39
N LYS A 14 -45.56 -70.50 -14.34
CA LYS A 14 -45.20 -70.16 -12.98
C LYS A 14 -43.66 -69.98 -12.79
N ARG A 15 -42.91 -70.87 -13.44
CA ARG A 15 -41.43 -70.78 -13.36
C ARG A 15 -40.85 -69.53 -14.10
N GLN A 16 -41.48 -69.18 -15.22
CA GLN A 16 -41.03 -67.96 -15.94
C GLN A 16 -41.36 -66.70 -15.19
N GLU A 17 -42.52 -66.56 -14.58
CA GLU A 17 -42.85 -65.37 -13.77
C GLU A 17 -41.95 -65.21 -12.55
N LEU A 18 -41.64 -66.32 -11.83
CA LEU A 18 -40.77 -66.29 -10.68
C LEU A 18 -39.30 -65.97 -11.04
N LYS A 19 -38.84 -66.32 -12.24
CA LYS A 19 -37.47 -66.09 -12.68
C LYS A 19 -37.27 -64.66 -13.16
N VAL A 20 -38.24 -64.05 -13.79
CA VAL A 20 -38.20 -62.63 -14.26
C VAL A 20 -38.34 -61.65 -13.09
N LEU A 21 -39.18 -62.00 -12.09
CA LEU A 21 -39.35 -61.14 -10.90
C LEU A 21 -38.11 -61.09 -10.00
N ASN A 22 -37.23 -62.07 -10.04
CA ASN A 22 -36.06 -62.13 -9.16
C ASN A 22 -34.81 -61.49 -9.79
N GLU A 23 -34.74 -61.31 -11.09
CA GLU A 23 -33.55 -60.78 -11.77
C GLU A 23 -33.68 -59.33 -12.20
N ASP A 24 -34.90 -58.79 -12.44
CA ASP A 24 -35.08 -57.47 -13.07
C ASP A 24 -35.69 -56.39 -12.19
N ILE A 25 -36.22 -56.72 -11.00
CA ILE A 25 -36.82 -55.69 -10.14
C ILE A 25 -35.86 -55.35 -9.00
N ARG A 26 -35.07 -54.31 -9.18
CA ARG A 26 -34.33 -53.66 -8.08
C ARG A 26 -35.31 -53.09 -7.07
N PHE A 27 -35.12 -53.41 -5.79
CA PHE A 27 -35.87 -52.82 -4.71
C PHE A 27 -35.84 -51.29 -4.79
N ILE A 28 -37.00 -50.69 -4.79
CA ILE A 28 -37.16 -49.24 -4.66
C ILE A 28 -36.58 -48.83 -3.30
N LYS A 29 -35.58 -47.95 -3.32
CA LYS A 29 -34.93 -47.47 -2.11
C LYS A 29 -35.93 -46.65 -1.29
N GLN A 30 -36.41 -47.21 -0.17
CA GLN A 30 -37.44 -46.59 0.68
C GLN A 30 -36.88 -45.64 1.71
N ASN A 31 -35.56 -45.49 1.83
CA ASN A 31 -34.95 -44.57 2.80
C ASN A 31 -34.82 -43.19 2.22
N ASN A 32 -35.50 -42.24 2.88
CA ASN A 32 -35.36 -40.76 2.79
C ASN A 32 -34.67 -40.27 1.50
N VAL A 33 -35.29 -40.48 0.38
CA VAL A 33 -34.86 -39.88 -0.88
C VAL A 33 -35.46 -38.48 -0.89
N THR A 34 -34.66 -37.47 -0.61
CA THR A 34 -35.02 -36.08 -0.88
C THR A 34 -35.09 -35.91 -2.41
N LEU A 35 -36.28 -36.11 -2.94
CA LEU A 35 -36.54 -35.85 -4.36
C LEU A 35 -36.64 -34.34 -4.57
N SER A 36 -35.72 -33.79 -5.34
CA SER A 36 -35.86 -32.42 -5.81
C SER A 36 -36.89 -32.35 -6.93
N PRO A 37 -37.86 -31.44 -6.87
CA PRO A 37 -38.88 -31.33 -7.94
C PRO A 37 -38.19 -31.02 -9.28
N LYS A 38 -38.65 -31.69 -10.33
CA LYS A 38 -38.14 -31.49 -11.68
C LYS A 38 -38.57 -30.10 -12.17
N GLY A 39 -37.68 -29.15 -12.11
CA GLY A 39 -37.95 -27.75 -12.53
C GLY A 39 -37.14 -26.72 -11.77
N ASP A 40 -36.55 -27.10 -10.62
CA ASP A 40 -35.65 -26.17 -9.91
C ASP A 40 -34.26 -26.26 -10.51
N PHE A 41 -34.09 -25.52 -11.59
CA PHE A 41 -32.77 -25.35 -12.17
C PHE A 41 -32.03 -24.23 -11.38
N PHE A 42 -30.84 -24.56 -10.89
CA PHE A 42 -29.94 -23.59 -10.28
C PHE A 42 -29.58 -22.45 -11.23
N PHE A 43 -29.46 -22.76 -12.53
CA PHE A 43 -29.22 -21.78 -13.59
C PHE A 43 -30.49 -20.96 -13.86
N GLY A 44 -30.39 -19.65 -13.67
CA GLY A 44 -31.52 -18.72 -13.85
C GLY A 44 -32.34 -18.46 -12.60
N SER A 45 -32.02 -19.13 -11.45
CA SER A 45 -32.61 -18.83 -10.15
C SER A 45 -32.12 -17.47 -9.64
N LEU A 46 -32.93 -16.83 -8.79
CA LEU A 46 -32.58 -15.57 -8.13
C LEU A 46 -31.28 -15.70 -7.30
N THR A 47 -31.03 -16.85 -6.71
CA THR A 47 -29.77 -17.21 -6.02
C THR A 47 -28.57 -17.22 -6.95
N TYR A 48 -28.73 -17.66 -8.19
CA TYR A 48 -27.66 -17.63 -9.19
C TYR A 48 -27.26 -16.20 -9.54
N TRP A 49 -28.21 -15.31 -9.77
CA TRP A 49 -27.95 -13.89 -10.05
C TRP A 49 -27.34 -13.16 -8.85
N LEU A 50 -27.79 -13.47 -7.62
CA LEU A 50 -27.19 -12.92 -6.40
C LEU A 50 -25.74 -13.35 -6.23
N LEU A 51 -25.39 -14.61 -6.56
CA LEU A 51 -24.02 -15.10 -6.47
C LEU A 51 -23.07 -14.36 -7.40
N TYR A 52 -23.52 -13.89 -8.56
CA TYR A 52 -22.74 -13.07 -9.47
C TYR A 52 -22.69 -11.60 -9.08
N LEU A 53 -23.76 -11.09 -8.51
CA LEU A 53 -23.92 -9.68 -8.20
C LEU A 53 -23.08 -9.28 -6.97
N ILE A 54 -22.94 -10.17 -5.98
CA ILE A 54 -22.15 -9.94 -4.76
C ILE A 54 -20.66 -9.70 -5.11
N PRO A 55 -19.94 -10.58 -5.82
CA PRO A 55 -18.54 -10.33 -6.16
C PRO A 55 -18.37 -9.13 -7.11
N GLY A 56 -19.33 -8.86 -7.98
CA GLY A 56 -19.32 -7.68 -8.83
C GLY A 56 -19.35 -6.37 -8.04
N ILE A 57 -20.25 -6.26 -7.08
CA ILE A 57 -20.33 -5.09 -6.19
C ILE A 57 -19.08 -4.99 -5.31
N ALA A 58 -18.58 -6.12 -4.78
CA ALA A 58 -17.37 -6.15 -3.98
C ALA A 58 -16.15 -5.65 -4.78
N PHE A 59 -16.03 -6.05 -6.05
CA PHE A 59 -14.96 -5.58 -6.91
C PHE A 59 -15.05 -4.07 -7.19
N ILE A 60 -16.25 -3.56 -7.50
CA ILE A 60 -16.47 -2.13 -7.74
C ILE A 60 -16.14 -1.31 -6.50
N THR A 61 -16.61 -1.71 -5.31
CA THR A 61 -16.31 -1.02 -4.05
C THR A 61 -14.82 -1.05 -3.73
N PHE A 62 -14.15 -2.19 -3.92
CA PHE A 62 -12.71 -2.30 -3.74
C PHE A 62 -11.95 -1.38 -4.69
N PHE A 63 -12.35 -1.33 -5.97
CA PHE A 63 -11.72 -0.47 -6.97
C PHE A 63 -11.87 1.02 -6.65
N ILE A 64 -13.04 1.44 -6.17
CA ILE A 64 -13.29 2.83 -5.74
C ILE A 64 -12.42 3.19 -4.53
N ILE A 65 -12.36 2.31 -3.53
CA ILE A 65 -11.52 2.50 -2.33
C ILE A 65 -10.06 2.60 -2.71
N TYR A 66 -9.58 1.70 -3.57
CA TYR A 66 -8.20 1.68 -4.03
C TYR A 66 -7.83 2.98 -4.77
N ARG A 67 -8.67 3.44 -5.70
CA ARG A 67 -8.45 4.73 -6.39
C ARG A 67 -8.45 5.92 -5.42
N LYS A 68 -9.36 5.93 -4.45
CA LYS A 68 -9.42 6.98 -3.42
C LYS A 68 -8.17 6.97 -2.54
N GLN A 69 -7.63 5.81 -2.23
CA GLN A 69 -6.42 5.68 -1.42
C GLN A 69 -5.16 6.16 -2.16
N ILE A 70 -5.04 5.85 -3.47
CA ILE A 70 -3.96 6.39 -4.31
C ILE A 70 -4.04 7.92 -4.37
N ALA A 71 -5.22 8.48 -4.62
CA ALA A 71 -5.42 9.92 -4.66
C ALA A 71 -5.12 10.60 -3.31
N ALA A 72 -5.50 9.98 -2.20
CA ALA A 72 -5.18 10.46 -0.86
C ALA A 72 -3.66 10.46 -0.60
N ASN A 73 -2.96 9.38 -0.97
CA ASN A 73 -1.50 9.28 -0.81
C ASN A 73 -0.76 10.33 -1.67
N ALA A 74 -1.21 10.57 -2.89
CA ALA A 74 -0.67 11.63 -3.75
C ALA A 74 -0.89 13.03 -3.13
N ASN A 75 -2.04 13.27 -2.51
CA ASN A 75 -2.32 14.53 -1.82
C ASN A 75 -1.44 14.70 -0.58
N VAL A 76 -1.18 13.62 0.18
CA VAL A 76 -0.28 13.66 1.36
C VAL A 76 1.15 14.01 0.92
N ALA A 77 1.66 13.42 -0.15
CA ALA A 77 2.98 13.76 -0.69
C ALA A 77 3.05 15.24 -1.09
N LYS A 78 2.08 15.72 -1.85
CA LYS A 78 1.99 17.16 -2.22
C LYS A 78 1.88 18.08 -1.01
N MET A 79 1.15 17.69 0.03
CA MET A 79 1.05 18.46 1.26
C MET A 79 2.37 18.50 2.04
N ARG A 80 3.12 17.39 2.09
CA ARG A 80 4.46 17.34 2.71
C ARG A 80 5.41 18.29 1.99
N THR A 81 5.49 18.19 0.67
CA THR A 81 6.33 19.08 -0.14
C THR A 81 6.00 20.55 0.08
N LYS A 82 4.72 20.93 0.16
CA LYS A 82 4.30 22.32 0.46
C LYS A 82 4.63 22.75 1.89
N LYS A 83 4.64 21.84 2.85
CA LYS A 83 4.93 22.12 4.26
C LYS A 83 6.41 22.05 4.62
N ALA A 84 7.24 21.44 3.75
CA ALA A 84 8.66 21.20 3.99
C ALA A 84 9.38 22.48 4.45
N ASN A 85 9.22 23.57 3.73
CA ASN A 85 9.82 24.87 4.09
C ASN A 85 9.34 25.36 5.46
N LYS A 86 8.04 25.29 5.74
CA LYS A 86 7.49 25.74 7.03
C LYS A 86 8.06 24.94 8.22
N VAL A 87 8.23 23.63 8.03
CA VAL A 87 8.80 22.73 9.05
C VAL A 87 10.29 23.05 9.23
N ALA A 88 11.04 23.21 8.13
CA ALA A 88 12.46 23.55 8.17
C ALA A 88 12.69 24.90 8.89
N VAL A 89 11.94 25.93 8.51
CA VAL A 89 12.02 27.25 9.17
C VAL A 89 11.67 27.17 10.66
N LYS A 90 10.69 26.34 11.05
CA LYS A 90 10.36 26.13 12.47
C LYS A 90 11.52 25.50 13.23
N ARG A 91 12.18 24.48 12.65
CA ARG A 91 13.37 23.85 13.24
C ARG A 91 14.55 24.81 13.30
N MET A 92 14.77 25.61 12.25
CA MET A 92 15.80 26.61 12.23
C MET A 92 15.59 27.68 13.32
N LYS A 93 14.34 28.11 13.57
CA LYS A 93 14.02 28.99 14.71
C LYS A 93 14.35 28.35 16.07
N GLN A 94 14.16 27.05 16.19
CA GLN A 94 14.55 26.33 17.39
C GLN A 94 16.07 26.25 17.53
N ALA A 95 16.80 25.97 16.44
CA ALA A 95 18.26 26.05 16.41
C ALA A 95 18.78 27.45 16.80
N GLY A 96 18.13 28.53 16.32
CA GLY A 96 18.46 29.88 16.72
C GLY A 96 18.32 30.17 18.23
N LYS A 97 17.36 29.51 18.91
CA LYS A 97 17.28 29.61 20.39
C LYS A 97 18.43 28.87 21.07
N LEU A 98 18.77 27.66 20.55
CA LEU A 98 19.91 26.88 21.06
C LEU A 98 21.25 27.60 20.84
N LEU A 99 21.35 28.33 19.74
CA LEU A 99 22.48 29.26 19.48
C LEU A 99 22.61 30.32 20.59
N ALA A 100 21.51 31.00 20.92
CA ALA A 100 21.47 32.02 21.98
C ALA A 100 21.77 31.40 23.38
N GLU A 101 21.48 30.12 23.58
CA GLU A 101 21.78 29.38 24.80
C GLU A 101 23.21 28.79 24.83
N ASN A 102 24.00 28.99 23.76
CA ASN A 102 25.35 28.40 23.58
C ASN A 102 25.42 26.89 23.72
N LYS A 103 24.34 26.18 23.36
CA LYS A 103 24.27 24.71 23.35
C LYS A 103 24.75 24.15 22.02
N LYS A 104 26.07 24.04 21.84
CA LYS A 104 26.73 23.65 20.57
C LYS A 104 26.18 22.38 19.97
N ASP A 105 26.21 21.25 20.70
CA ASP A 105 25.82 19.95 20.17
C ASP A 105 24.33 19.93 19.76
N ALA A 106 23.47 20.44 20.62
CA ALA A 106 22.03 20.51 20.35
C ALA A 106 21.70 21.42 19.16
N PHE A 107 22.46 22.50 18.99
CA PHE A 107 22.34 23.44 17.86
C PHE A 107 22.63 22.73 16.52
N TYR A 108 23.80 22.09 16.40
CA TYR A 108 24.18 21.41 15.18
C TYR A 108 23.26 20.24 14.86
N ASP A 109 22.82 19.48 15.85
CA ASP A 109 21.83 18.42 15.69
C ASP A 109 20.51 18.95 15.12
N GLU A 110 20.03 20.09 15.61
CA GLU A 110 18.76 20.65 15.15
C GLU A 110 18.88 21.25 13.74
N VAL A 111 20.03 21.86 13.42
CA VAL A 111 20.32 22.35 12.03
C VAL A 111 20.39 21.18 11.05
N LEU A 112 21.11 20.11 11.39
CA LEU A 112 21.18 18.91 10.55
C LEU A 112 19.80 18.29 10.35
N LYS A 113 19.00 18.17 11.42
CA LYS A 113 17.62 17.68 11.33
C LYS A 113 16.74 18.59 10.48
N ALA A 114 16.99 19.91 10.48
CA ALA A 114 16.27 20.82 9.63
C ALA A 114 16.62 20.64 8.15
N LEU A 115 17.90 20.53 7.80
CA LEU A 115 18.38 20.34 6.43
C LEU A 115 17.95 18.98 5.88
N TRP A 116 18.22 17.89 6.58
CA TRP A 116 17.83 16.55 6.17
C TRP A 116 16.30 16.39 6.09
N GLY A 117 15.58 16.96 7.07
CA GLY A 117 14.11 16.94 7.07
C GLY A 117 13.52 17.74 5.92
N TYR A 118 14.11 18.87 5.55
CA TYR A 118 13.67 19.66 4.40
C TYR A 118 13.74 18.86 3.10
N ILE A 119 14.89 18.25 2.81
CA ILE A 119 15.09 17.44 1.61
C ILE A 119 14.19 16.20 1.62
N SER A 120 14.11 15.51 2.75
CA SER A 120 13.22 14.35 2.91
C SER A 120 11.77 14.69 2.56
N ASP A 121 11.24 15.77 3.10
CA ASP A 121 9.87 16.20 2.84
C ASP A 121 9.68 16.75 1.41
N LYS A 122 10.70 17.39 0.86
CA LYS A 122 10.65 17.99 -0.50
C LYS A 122 10.71 16.92 -1.59
N LEU A 123 11.61 15.94 -1.46
CA LEU A 123 11.75 14.82 -2.37
C LEU A 123 10.78 13.66 -2.07
N ASN A 124 10.09 13.72 -0.92
CA ASN A 124 9.25 12.65 -0.42
C ASN A 124 10.00 11.30 -0.24
N ILE A 125 11.26 11.38 0.16
CA ILE A 125 12.14 10.25 0.44
C ILE A 125 12.39 10.21 1.94
N PRO A 126 12.24 9.05 2.61
CA PRO A 126 12.53 8.96 4.05
C PRO A 126 14.01 9.22 4.34
N VAL A 127 14.30 9.95 5.41
CA VAL A 127 15.67 10.33 5.82
C VAL A 127 16.61 9.13 5.89
N SER A 128 16.10 7.95 6.27
CA SER A 128 16.89 6.71 6.36
C SER A 128 17.45 6.20 5.03
N ARG A 129 16.91 6.69 3.92
CA ARG A 129 17.37 6.34 2.55
C ARG A 129 18.18 7.45 1.90
N LEU A 130 18.30 8.60 2.56
CA LEU A 130 19.07 9.71 2.06
C LEU A 130 20.54 9.55 2.43
N SER A 131 21.40 9.63 1.43
CA SER A 131 22.86 9.78 1.55
C SER A 131 23.29 11.00 0.75
N LYS A 132 24.51 11.51 0.98
CA LYS A 132 25.00 12.69 0.25
C LYS A 132 25.05 12.44 -1.27
N ASP A 133 25.47 11.25 -1.66
CA ASP A 133 25.56 10.86 -3.08
C ASP A 133 24.17 10.76 -3.73
N ASN A 134 23.22 10.17 -2.99
CA ASN A 134 21.85 9.99 -3.47
C ASN A 134 21.09 11.35 -3.55
N ILE A 135 21.33 12.27 -2.61
CA ILE A 135 20.75 13.63 -2.66
C ILE A 135 21.19 14.38 -3.91
N GLU A 136 22.47 14.29 -4.30
CA GLU A 136 22.98 14.97 -5.48
C GLU A 136 22.22 14.52 -6.73
N GLU A 137 22.08 13.20 -6.91
CA GLU A 137 21.37 12.62 -8.04
C GLU A 137 19.88 12.97 -8.05
N GLU A 138 19.22 12.83 -6.90
CA GLU A 138 17.80 13.12 -6.78
C GLU A 138 17.46 14.61 -6.98
N LEU A 139 18.28 15.52 -6.47
CA LEU A 139 18.10 16.95 -6.71
C LEU A 139 18.36 17.35 -8.16
N ARG A 140 19.33 16.71 -8.83
CA ARG A 140 19.58 16.88 -10.26
C ARG A 140 18.39 16.41 -11.09
N ASN A 141 17.82 15.24 -10.75
CA ASN A 141 16.60 14.73 -11.38
C ASN A 141 15.38 15.63 -11.16
N TYR A 142 15.34 16.34 -10.03
CA TYR A 142 14.31 17.32 -9.71
C TYR A 142 14.48 18.66 -10.43
N GLY A 143 15.59 18.84 -11.19
CA GLY A 143 15.87 20.03 -11.98
C GLY A 143 16.51 21.18 -11.19
N VAL A 144 17.13 20.89 -10.06
CA VAL A 144 17.87 21.89 -9.28
C VAL A 144 19.23 22.13 -9.92
N ASN A 145 19.69 23.38 -9.92
CA ASN A 145 20.99 23.77 -10.47
C ASN A 145 22.15 23.14 -9.68
N ASP A 146 23.13 22.57 -10.38
CA ASP A 146 24.31 21.93 -9.78
C ASP A 146 25.08 22.85 -8.80
N ALA A 147 25.13 24.15 -9.06
CA ALA A 147 25.73 25.12 -8.16
C ALA A 147 25.00 25.16 -6.79
N LEU A 148 23.67 25.09 -6.81
CA LEU A 148 22.85 25.13 -5.59
C LEU A 148 22.90 23.80 -4.85
N ILE A 149 23.00 22.68 -5.57
CA ILE A 149 23.19 21.36 -4.97
C ILE A 149 24.51 21.32 -4.21
N LYS A 150 25.58 21.84 -4.83
CA LYS A 150 26.89 21.92 -4.19
C LYS A 150 26.85 22.82 -2.93
N GLU A 151 26.23 24.00 -3.02
CA GLU A 151 26.06 24.90 -1.87
C GLU A 151 25.30 24.23 -0.72
N PHE A 152 24.28 23.41 -1.02
CA PHE A 152 23.54 22.64 -0.02
C PHE A 152 24.41 21.54 0.62
N LEU A 153 25.17 20.79 -0.18
CA LEU A 153 26.08 19.77 0.34
C LEU A 153 27.22 20.36 1.17
N ASP A 154 27.73 21.53 0.76
CA ASP A 154 28.73 22.26 1.53
C ASP A 154 28.18 22.75 2.87
N ALA A 155 26.93 23.20 2.91
CA ALA A 155 26.25 23.57 4.17
C ALA A 155 26.10 22.37 5.11
N LEU A 156 25.73 21.19 4.58
CA LEU A 156 25.67 19.94 5.34
C LEU A 156 27.04 19.54 5.89
N ASN A 157 28.08 19.56 5.03
CA ASN A 157 29.44 19.20 5.41
C ASN A 157 30.00 20.14 6.47
N ASN A 158 29.79 21.45 6.30
CA ASN A 158 30.23 22.43 7.25
C ASN A 158 29.54 22.28 8.62
N CYS A 159 28.24 21.92 8.62
CA CYS A 159 27.49 21.68 9.84
C CYS A 159 28.00 20.41 10.56
N GLU A 160 28.24 19.32 9.82
CA GLU A 160 28.78 18.09 10.37
C GLU A 160 30.21 18.27 10.90
N PHE A 161 31.07 18.96 10.12
CA PHE A 161 32.45 19.23 10.53
C PHE A 161 32.51 20.11 11.80
N ALA A 162 31.72 21.18 11.83
CA ALA A 162 31.68 22.08 12.95
C ALA A 162 31.18 21.45 14.26
N ARG A 163 30.33 20.42 14.16
CA ARG A 163 29.88 19.63 15.30
C ARG A 163 31.02 18.94 16.03
N PHE A 164 32.00 18.41 15.27
CA PHE A 164 33.13 17.64 15.80
C PHE A 164 34.41 18.48 15.95
N ALA A 165 34.42 19.70 15.44
CA ALA A 165 35.60 20.57 15.53
C ALA A 165 35.81 21.04 16.96
N PRO A 166 37.08 20.99 17.46
CA PRO A 166 37.41 21.57 18.74
C PRO A 166 37.38 23.12 18.65
N GLY A 167 36.57 23.75 19.48
CA GLY A 167 36.47 25.21 19.59
C GLY A 167 35.08 25.67 19.99
N ASP A 168 35.03 26.74 20.78
CA ASP A 168 33.79 27.45 21.17
C ASP A 168 33.61 28.71 20.34
N ASP A 169 33.48 28.55 19.01
CA ASP A 169 33.31 29.72 18.13
C ASP A 169 31.82 30.00 17.91
N ASN A 170 31.25 30.89 18.70
CA ASN A 170 29.91 31.43 18.44
C ASN A 170 29.81 32.03 17.02
N GLN A 171 30.89 32.59 16.48
CA GLN A 171 30.96 33.05 15.10
C GLN A 171 30.83 31.92 14.07
N ALA A 172 31.32 30.71 14.38
CA ALA A 172 31.15 29.55 13.51
C ALA A 172 29.69 29.09 13.48
N MET A 173 29.02 29.08 14.62
CA MET A 173 27.58 28.71 14.71
C MET A 173 26.71 29.72 13.96
N ASP A 174 26.98 31.03 14.10
CA ASP A 174 26.26 32.09 13.38
C ASP A 174 26.43 31.97 11.86
N LYS A 175 27.63 31.64 11.38
CA LYS A 175 27.91 31.44 9.96
C LYS A 175 27.15 30.21 9.44
N VAL A 176 27.17 29.08 10.15
CA VAL A 176 26.44 27.88 9.78
C VAL A 176 24.94 28.12 9.77
N TYR A 177 24.42 28.86 10.75
CA TYR A 177 23.00 29.18 10.84
C TYR A 177 22.54 30.06 9.66
N SER A 178 23.27 31.15 9.36
CA SER A 178 22.94 32.04 8.24
C SER A 178 23.06 31.33 6.89
N ALA A 179 24.14 30.57 6.65
CA ALA A 179 24.32 29.77 5.44
C ALA A 179 23.20 28.75 5.24
N SER A 180 22.82 28.03 6.31
CA SER A 180 21.73 27.03 6.24
C SER A 180 20.38 27.69 5.93
N LEU A 181 20.05 28.83 6.49
CA LEU A 181 18.83 29.59 6.16
C LEU A 181 18.82 30.05 4.71
N GLU A 182 19.95 30.59 4.24
CA GLU A 182 20.09 31.10 2.87
C GLU A 182 19.91 29.97 1.86
N VAL A 183 20.55 28.81 2.09
CA VAL A 183 20.45 27.65 1.22
C VAL A 183 19.02 27.09 1.18
N ILE A 184 18.34 26.97 2.32
CA ILE A 184 16.93 26.54 2.35
C ILE A 184 16.06 27.50 1.55
N SER A 185 16.28 28.80 1.67
CA SER A 185 15.54 29.87 0.96
C SER A 185 15.77 29.79 -0.56
N LYS A 186 17.03 29.64 -0.98
CA LYS A 186 17.39 29.47 -2.40
C LYS A 186 16.80 28.17 -3.00
N MET A 187 16.89 27.08 -2.26
CA MET A 187 16.31 25.80 -2.65
C MET A 187 14.79 25.90 -2.82
N GLU A 188 14.09 26.55 -1.88
CA GLU A 188 12.64 26.75 -1.98
C GLU A 188 12.24 27.57 -3.21
N ASN A 189 13.01 28.57 -3.56
CA ASN A 189 12.77 29.39 -4.75
C ASN A 189 13.07 28.63 -6.05
N SER A 190 14.08 27.74 -6.06
CA SER A 190 14.43 26.91 -7.20
C SER A 190 13.43 25.77 -7.46
N ILE A 191 12.88 25.18 -6.40
CA ILE A 191 11.99 23.99 -6.49
C ILE A 191 10.49 24.40 -6.53
N LYS A 192 10.18 25.67 -6.66
CA LYS A 192 8.80 26.21 -6.54
C LYS A 192 7.91 25.93 -7.77
N HIS A 193 8.35 25.09 -8.70
CA HIS A 193 7.57 24.72 -9.90
C HIS A 193 7.04 23.28 -9.88
#